data_adb6877ca50db8484ad49e907421b5a0
#
_entry.id   adb6877ca50db8484ad49e907421b5a0
#
_cell.length_a   1.000
_cell.length_b   1.000
_cell.length_c   1.000
_cell.angle_alpha   90.00
_cell.angle_beta   90.00
_cell.angle_gamma   90.00
#
_symmetry.space_group_name_H-M   'P 1'
#
loop_
_entity.id
_entity.type
_entity.pdbx_description
1 polymer ?
#
loop_
_entity_poly.entity_id
_entity_poly.type
_entity_poly.pdbx_seq_one_letter_code
_entity_poly.pdbx_strand_id
1 'polypeptide(L)'
;MHTASPVLVENVKDENDLIKPSVFGVRNVIQACQTHKVKRLVLLSSVRAVGYPRPGEEPTNNCYSEKNWSDVKYDKSTAYTKSKVFAEKLAWEMLN
;
A
#
# COMPACT_ATOMS: atom_id res chain seq x y z
N MET A 1 3.53 15.74 2.89
CA MET A 1 3.51 14.35 3.37
C MET A 1 2.08 13.88 3.49
N HIS A 2 1.76 12.71 2.95
CA HIS A 2 0.43 12.11 3.04
C HIS A 2 0.48 10.91 3.98
N THR A 3 -0.25 10.99 5.10
CA THR A 3 -0.29 9.94 6.12
C THR A 3 -1.70 9.40 6.36
N ALA A 4 -2.73 9.97 5.72
CA ALA A 4 -4.11 9.62 5.97
C ALA A 4 -4.44 8.24 5.37
N SER A 5 -4.83 7.31 6.23
CA SER A 5 -5.25 5.97 5.85
C SER A 5 -5.93 5.30 7.04
N PRO A 6 -7.05 4.58 6.84
CA PRO A 6 -7.66 3.85 7.95
C PRO A 6 -6.76 2.71 8.42
N VAL A 7 -6.76 2.46 9.72
CA VAL A 7 -6.00 1.38 10.35
C VAL A 7 -6.96 0.54 11.18
N LEU A 8 -7.50 -0.52 10.57
CA LEU A 8 -8.33 -1.50 11.25
C LEU A 8 -7.67 -2.88 11.00
N VAL A 9 -7.20 -3.49 12.06
CA VAL A 9 -6.48 -4.76 11.97
C VAL A 9 -7.40 -5.94 12.28
N GLU A 10 -8.47 -5.71 13.02
CA GLU A 10 -9.42 -6.74 13.46
C GLU A 10 -10.86 -6.29 13.21
N ASN A 11 -11.77 -7.26 13.12
CA ASN A 11 -13.23 -7.03 13.00
C ASN A 11 -13.65 -6.25 11.74
N VAL A 12 -12.90 -6.39 10.66
CA VAL A 12 -13.25 -5.79 9.37
C VAL A 12 -14.28 -6.70 8.70
N LYS A 13 -15.52 -6.21 8.54
CA LYS A 13 -16.60 -6.99 7.92
C LYS A 13 -16.41 -7.14 6.41
N ASP A 14 -15.94 -6.08 5.76
CA ASP A 14 -15.63 -6.07 4.33
C ASP A 14 -14.24 -5.43 4.17
N GLU A 15 -13.31 -6.16 3.56
CA GLU A 15 -11.96 -5.64 3.34
C GLU A 15 -11.95 -4.38 2.47
N ASN A 16 -12.97 -4.16 1.64
CA ASN A 16 -13.11 -2.94 0.85
C ASN A 16 -13.35 -1.69 1.71
N ASP A 17 -13.85 -1.85 2.92
CA ASP A 17 -13.99 -0.72 3.86
C ASP A 17 -12.64 -0.13 4.24
N LEU A 18 -11.58 -0.90 4.10
CA LEU A 18 -10.20 -0.48 4.37
C LEU A 18 -9.45 -0.18 3.08
N ILE A 19 -9.61 -1.03 2.07
CA ILE A 19 -8.86 -0.94 0.80
C ILE A 19 -9.29 0.29 0.00
N LYS A 20 -10.59 0.50 -0.20
CA LYS A 20 -11.09 1.60 -1.02
C LYS A 20 -10.68 2.98 -0.49
N PRO A 21 -10.86 3.31 0.80
CA PRO A 21 -10.41 4.61 1.32
C PRO A 21 -8.90 4.81 1.14
N SER A 22 -8.10 3.78 1.35
CA SER A 22 -6.65 3.86 1.20
C SER A 22 -6.25 4.12 -0.25
N VAL A 23 -6.81 3.37 -1.18
CA VAL A 23 -6.49 3.48 -2.62
C VAL A 23 -7.01 4.79 -3.19
N PHE A 24 -8.28 5.13 -2.94
CA PHE A 24 -8.87 6.38 -3.44
C PHE A 24 -8.26 7.62 -2.81
N GLY A 25 -7.86 7.52 -1.52
CA GLY A 25 -7.15 8.61 -0.86
C GLY A 25 -5.82 8.92 -1.52
N VAL A 26 -5.02 7.91 -1.82
CA VAL A 26 -3.76 8.07 -2.54
C VAL A 26 -3.99 8.64 -3.94
N ARG A 27 -4.97 8.10 -4.67
CA ARG A 27 -5.31 8.58 -6.00
C ARG A 27 -5.67 10.06 -5.97
N ASN A 28 -6.53 10.46 -5.04
CA ASN A 28 -7.00 11.85 -4.94
C ASN A 28 -5.85 12.80 -4.60
N VAL A 29 -4.98 12.41 -3.68
CA VAL A 29 -3.81 13.23 -3.30
C VAL A 29 -2.83 13.37 -4.46
N ILE A 30 -2.55 12.28 -5.19
CA ILE A 30 -1.63 12.33 -6.34
C ILE A 30 -2.22 13.18 -7.46
N GLN A 31 -3.52 13.06 -7.75
CA GLN A 31 -4.18 13.90 -8.74
C GLN A 31 -4.09 15.38 -8.35
N ALA A 32 -4.30 15.71 -7.09
CA ALA A 32 -4.15 17.07 -6.60
C ALA A 32 -2.71 17.58 -6.75
N CYS A 33 -1.73 16.74 -6.43
CA CYS A 33 -0.32 17.08 -6.60
C CYS A 33 0.03 17.34 -8.06
N GLN A 34 -0.48 16.55 -8.98
CA GLN A 34 -0.27 16.73 -10.41
C GLN A 34 -0.93 18.02 -10.91
N THR A 35 -2.17 18.28 -10.50
CA THR A 35 -2.91 19.49 -10.88
C THR A 35 -2.21 20.76 -10.41
N HIS A 36 -1.70 20.75 -9.19
CA HIS A 36 -1.06 21.91 -8.57
C HIS A 36 0.47 21.93 -8.75
N LYS A 37 1.01 21.03 -9.56
CA LYS A 37 2.44 20.95 -9.89
C LYS A 37 3.34 20.84 -8.65
N VAL A 38 2.92 20.04 -7.69
CA VAL A 38 3.72 19.74 -6.50
C VAL A 38 4.97 18.97 -6.91
N LYS A 39 6.13 19.45 -6.48
CA LYS A 39 7.43 18.90 -6.91
C LYS A 39 7.75 17.55 -6.28
N ARG A 40 7.27 17.29 -5.07
CA ARG A 40 7.61 16.08 -4.35
C ARG A 40 6.48 15.67 -3.41
N LEU A 41 6.14 14.39 -3.44
CA LEU A 41 5.17 13.79 -2.53
C LEU A 41 5.90 12.76 -1.66
N VAL A 42 5.64 12.80 -0.36
CA VAL A 42 6.08 11.76 0.58
C VAL A 42 4.83 11.00 1.00
N LEU A 43 4.77 9.73 0.64
CA LEU A 43 3.67 8.82 0.97
C LEU A 43 4.09 7.89 2.09
N LEU A 44 3.32 7.87 3.18
CA LEU A 44 3.56 6.91 4.26
C LEU A 44 2.97 5.56 3.86
N SER A 45 3.85 4.62 3.56
CA SER A 45 3.49 3.24 3.28
C SER A 45 3.62 2.41 4.58
N SER A 46 3.99 1.15 4.45
CA SER A 46 4.10 0.26 5.60
C SER A 46 5.03 -0.90 5.25
N VAL A 47 5.69 -1.48 6.27
CA VAL A 47 6.39 -2.75 6.11
C VAL A 47 5.43 -3.87 5.66
N ARG A 48 4.13 -3.70 5.92
CA ARG A 48 3.10 -4.62 5.44
C ARG A 48 3.00 -4.67 3.92
N ALA A 49 3.44 -3.64 3.22
CA ALA A 49 3.43 -3.64 1.76
C ALA A 49 4.51 -4.55 1.17
N VAL A 50 5.59 -4.83 1.89
CA VAL A 50 6.75 -5.56 1.37
C VAL A 50 7.11 -6.82 2.15
N GLY A 51 6.71 -6.92 3.41
CA GLY A 51 7.23 -7.91 4.36
C GLY A 51 6.49 -9.24 4.42
N TYR A 52 5.54 -9.50 3.54
CA TYR A 52 4.73 -10.72 3.55
C TYR A 52 4.72 -11.37 2.18
N PRO A 53 5.86 -11.87 1.71
CA PRO A 53 5.95 -12.49 0.38
C PRO A 53 5.20 -13.81 0.33
N ARG A 54 5.00 -14.31 -0.88
CA ARG A 54 4.54 -15.68 -1.05
C ARG A 54 5.57 -16.64 -0.43
N PRO A 55 5.13 -17.71 0.26
CA PRO A 55 6.06 -18.70 0.77
C PRO A 55 7.00 -19.22 -0.32
N GLY A 56 8.29 -19.21 -0.04
CA GLY A 56 9.35 -19.58 -0.98
C GLY A 56 9.94 -18.41 -1.77
N GLU A 57 9.37 -17.22 -1.67
CA GLU A 57 9.87 -16.00 -2.34
C GLU A 57 10.51 -15.00 -1.38
N GLU A 58 10.84 -15.45 -0.17
CA GLU A 58 11.52 -14.62 0.82
C GLU A 58 12.92 -14.22 0.30
N PRO A 59 13.35 -12.95 0.56
CA PRO A 59 14.70 -12.55 0.19
C PRO A 59 15.76 -13.43 0.83
N THR A 60 16.81 -13.77 0.08
CA THR A 60 17.87 -14.69 0.51
C THR A 60 18.55 -14.25 1.81
N ASN A 61 18.65 -12.95 2.04
CA ASN A 61 19.29 -12.37 3.23
C ASN A 61 18.30 -11.86 4.27
N ASN A 62 17.02 -12.18 4.13
CA ASN A 62 15.93 -11.66 4.96
C ASN A 62 15.85 -10.12 5.02
N CYS A 63 16.41 -9.45 4.02
CA CYS A 63 16.33 -7.99 3.89
C CYS A 63 15.31 -7.62 2.84
N TYR A 64 14.27 -6.88 3.24
CA TYR A 64 13.20 -6.44 2.36
C TYR A 64 13.46 -5.01 1.89
N SER A 65 13.07 -4.72 0.67
CA SER A 65 13.25 -3.41 0.06
C SER A 65 12.04 -3.05 -0.79
N GLU A 66 12.12 -1.89 -1.44
CA GLU A 66 11.10 -1.43 -2.37
C GLU A 66 10.88 -2.35 -3.58
N LYS A 67 11.76 -3.30 -3.78
CA LYS A 67 11.62 -4.31 -4.84
C LYS A 67 10.74 -5.48 -4.42
N ASN A 68 10.46 -5.60 -3.15
CA ASN A 68 9.65 -6.68 -2.61
C ASN A 68 8.19 -6.23 -2.46
N TRP A 69 7.27 -7.16 -2.69
CA TRP A 69 5.84 -6.93 -2.48
C TRP A 69 5.24 -8.06 -1.68
N SER A 70 4.36 -7.70 -0.75
CA SER A 70 3.56 -8.70 -0.04
C SER A 70 2.59 -9.37 -1.00
N ASP A 71 2.36 -10.68 -0.82
CA ASP A 71 1.40 -11.43 -1.64
C ASP A 71 -0.02 -11.19 -1.10
N VAL A 72 -0.83 -10.45 -1.87
CA VAL A 72 -2.20 -10.12 -1.49
C VAL A 72 -3.16 -11.30 -1.63
N LYS A 73 -2.75 -12.37 -2.30
CA LYS A 73 -3.56 -13.58 -2.49
C LYS A 73 -3.30 -14.64 -1.43
N TYR A 74 -2.31 -14.42 -0.57
CA TYR A 74 -1.98 -15.35 0.50
C TYR A 74 -3.03 -15.28 1.61
N ASP A 75 -3.48 -16.44 2.11
CA ASP A 75 -4.58 -16.53 3.07
C ASP A 75 -4.37 -15.73 4.36
N LYS A 76 -3.11 -15.52 4.74
CA LYS A 76 -2.76 -14.73 5.93
C LYS A 76 -2.67 -13.23 5.65
N SER A 77 -2.84 -12.79 4.40
CA SER A 77 -2.88 -11.37 4.08
C SER A 77 -4.11 -10.74 4.68
N THR A 78 -3.91 -9.75 5.54
CA THR A 78 -5.01 -8.99 6.13
C THR A 78 -5.49 -7.91 5.17
N ALA A 79 -6.72 -7.42 5.41
CA ALA A 79 -7.25 -6.27 4.66
C ALA A 79 -6.33 -5.07 4.75
N TYR A 80 -5.68 -4.84 5.88
CA TYR A 80 -4.70 -3.77 6.05
C TYR A 80 -3.50 -3.96 5.14
N THR A 81 -2.93 -5.17 5.07
CA THR A 81 -1.81 -5.49 4.16
C THR A 81 -2.20 -5.22 2.71
N LYS A 82 -3.38 -5.69 2.28
CA LYS A 82 -3.90 -5.45 0.94
C LYS A 82 -4.05 -3.95 0.66
N SER A 83 -4.59 -3.19 1.62
CA SER A 83 -4.77 -1.75 1.46
C SER A 83 -3.45 -1.03 1.23
N LYS A 84 -2.41 -1.38 1.95
CA LYS A 84 -1.09 -0.77 1.81
C LYS A 84 -0.40 -1.16 0.50
N VAL A 85 -0.50 -2.43 0.09
CA VAL A 85 0.05 -2.90 -1.20
C VAL A 85 -0.62 -2.15 -2.36
N PHE A 86 -1.96 -2.15 -2.38
CA PHE A 86 -2.69 -1.53 -3.49
C PHE A 86 -2.50 -0.02 -3.55
N ALA A 87 -2.46 0.66 -2.40
CA ALA A 87 -2.25 2.10 -2.35
C ALA A 87 -0.86 2.48 -2.90
N GLU A 88 0.18 1.79 -2.48
CA GLU A 88 1.53 2.09 -2.96
C GLU A 88 1.71 1.73 -4.43
N LYS A 89 1.20 0.58 -4.88
CA LYS A 89 1.25 0.21 -6.30
C LYS A 89 0.55 1.23 -7.18
N LEU A 90 -0.61 1.72 -6.75
CA LEU A 90 -1.32 2.77 -7.48
C LEU A 90 -0.49 4.04 -7.58
N ALA A 91 0.19 4.43 -6.48
CA ALA A 91 1.06 5.60 -6.49
C ALA A 91 2.16 5.48 -7.56
N TRP A 92 2.82 4.32 -7.62
CA TRP A 92 3.84 4.09 -8.64
C TRP A 92 3.28 4.12 -10.05
N GLU A 93 2.11 3.50 -10.28
CA GLU A 93 1.44 3.52 -11.59
C GLU A 93 1.09 4.93 -12.05
N MET A 94 0.60 5.78 -11.14
CA MET A 94 0.21 7.15 -11.49
C MET A 94 1.40 8.07 -11.75
N LEU A 95 2.57 7.75 -11.20
CA LEU A 95 3.77 8.58 -11.33
C LEU A 95 4.68 8.16 -12.49
N ASN A 96 4.39 7.04 -13.11
CA ASN A 96 5.18 6.53 -14.24
C ASN A 96 4.57 6.93 -15.58
#